data_e9472b60c5290f3826a098d4d175ac9c
#
_entry.id   e9472b60c5290f3826a098d4d175ac9c
#
_cell.length_a   1.000
_cell.length_b   1.000
_cell.length_c   1.000
_cell.angle_alpha   90.00
_cell.angle_beta   90.00
_cell.angle_gamma   90.00
#
_symmetry.space_group_name_H-M   'P 1'
#
loop_
_entity.id
_entity.type
_entity.pdbx_description
1 polymer ?
#
loop_
_entity_poly.entity_id
_entity_poly.type
_entity_poly.pdbx_seq_one_letter_code
_entity_poly.pdbx_strand_id
1 'polypeptide(L)'
;MTWRASPETDEDLMAARDFIAADSEPAALDFLDAAFEAFDRLAQFPEMGPLARFKSRSLKGVRFFVLAPPFNRWLIFYPPTRTGVEIRRVLYGNVNWRQEPGRFF
;
A
#
# COMPACT_ATOMS: atom_id res chain seq x y z
N MET A 1 10.51 -2.62 -15.28
CA MET A 1 10.11 -2.69 -13.88
C MET A 1 8.62 -2.49 -13.77
N THR A 2 7.94 -3.40 -13.12
CA THR A 2 6.48 -3.40 -13.09
C THR A 2 5.97 -3.62 -11.68
N TRP A 3 4.71 -3.31 -11.47
CA TRP A 3 4.01 -3.70 -10.27
C TRP A 3 2.78 -4.52 -10.61
N ARG A 4 2.41 -5.38 -9.68
CA ARG A 4 1.16 -6.12 -9.71
C ARG A 4 0.41 -5.79 -8.43
N ALA A 5 -0.92 -5.75 -8.51
CA ALA A 5 -1.76 -5.52 -7.35
C ALA A 5 -2.57 -6.77 -7.04
N SER A 6 -2.63 -7.14 -5.76
CA SER A 6 -3.51 -8.23 -5.32
C SER A 6 -4.98 -7.81 -5.45
N PRO A 7 -5.91 -8.77 -5.50
CA PRO A 7 -7.35 -8.43 -5.45
C PRO A 7 -7.71 -7.61 -4.21
N GLU A 8 -7.09 -7.90 -3.07
CA GLU A 8 -7.31 -7.16 -1.83
C GLU A 8 -6.88 -5.70 -1.98
N THR A 9 -5.81 -5.44 -2.73
CA THR A 9 -5.35 -4.07 -3.00
C THR A 9 -6.39 -3.29 -3.79
N ASP A 10 -7.00 -3.91 -4.79
CA ASP A 10 -8.06 -3.26 -5.56
C ASP A 10 -9.24 -2.88 -4.67
N GLU A 11 -9.63 -3.80 -3.79
CA GLU A 11 -10.70 -3.52 -2.82
C GLU A 11 -10.30 -2.40 -1.85
N ASP A 12 -9.06 -2.41 -1.38
CA ASP A 12 -8.54 -1.36 -0.49
C ASP A 12 -8.59 0.02 -1.15
N LEU A 13 -8.18 0.09 -2.43
CA LEU A 13 -8.18 1.35 -3.16
C LEU A 13 -9.61 1.88 -3.35
N MET A 14 -10.56 0.99 -3.65
CA MET A 14 -11.95 1.39 -3.81
C MET A 14 -12.54 1.87 -2.48
N ALA A 15 -12.25 1.18 -1.39
CA ALA A 15 -12.73 1.57 -0.07
C ALA A 15 -12.15 2.93 0.35
N ALA A 16 -10.87 3.15 0.11
CA ALA A 16 -10.23 4.43 0.42
C ALA A 16 -10.80 5.55 -0.44
N ARG A 17 -11.00 5.31 -1.74
CA ARG A 17 -11.62 6.27 -2.65
C ARG A 17 -12.99 6.68 -2.14
N ASP A 18 -13.83 5.72 -1.78
CA ASP A 18 -15.19 6.00 -1.34
C ASP A 18 -15.19 6.76 -0.02
N PHE A 19 -14.29 6.41 0.89
CA PHE A 19 -14.14 7.11 2.17
C PHE A 19 -13.77 8.58 1.96
N ILE A 20 -12.80 8.85 1.07
CA ILE A 20 -12.36 10.21 0.79
C ILE A 20 -13.44 10.98 0.01
N ALA A 21 -14.10 10.32 -0.94
CA ALA A 21 -15.12 10.94 -1.78
C ALA A 21 -16.33 11.43 -0.99
N ALA A 22 -16.59 10.84 0.19
CA ALA A 22 -17.66 11.31 1.06
C ALA A 22 -17.48 12.77 1.45
N ASP A 23 -16.23 13.22 1.55
CA ASP A 23 -15.91 14.63 1.85
C ASP A 23 -15.54 15.43 0.61
N SER A 24 -14.84 14.80 -0.34
CA SER A 24 -14.34 15.50 -1.52
C SER A 24 -14.03 14.51 -2.65
N GLU A 25 -14.81 14.58 -3.73
CA GLU A 25 -14.53 13.75 -4.91
C GLU A 25 -13.19 14.10 -5.59
N PRO A 26 -12.82 15.39 -5.74
CA PRO A 26 -11.51 15.71 -6.29
C PRO A 26 -10.36 15.13 -5.46
N ALA A 27 -10.48 15.12 -4.12
CA ALA A 27 -9.45 14.53 -3.27
C ALA A 27 -9.37 13.02 -3.46
N ALA A 28 -10.50 12.35 -3.72
CA ALA A 28 -10.51 10.91 -3.99
C ALA A 28 -9.75 10.58 -5.27
N LEU A 29 -9.91 11.39 -6.32
CA LEU A 29 -9.14 11.22 -7.56
C LEU A 29 -7.66 11.48 -7.33
N ASP A 30 -7.32 12.51 -6.57
CA ASP A 30 -5.94 12.81 -6.22
C ASP A 30 -5.30 11.66 -5.44
N PHE A 31 -6.06 11.02 -4.56
CA PHE A 31 -5.60 9.85 -3.83
C PHE A 31 -5.22 8.70 -4.75
N LEU A 32 -6.09 8.39 -5.73
CA LEU A 32 -5.80 7.32 -6.68
C LEU A 32 -4.56 7.64 -7.51
N ASP A 33 -4.43 8.87 -7.97
CA ASP A 33 -3.24 9.30 -8.71
C ASP A 33 -1.97 9.14 -7.86
N ALA A 34 -2.03 9.54 -6.60
CA ALA A 34 -0.90 9.42 -5.67
C ALA A 34 -0.53 7.96 -5.44
N ALA A 35 -1.54 7.08 -5.28
CA ALA A 35 -1.30 5.66 -5.07
C ALA A 35 -0.62 5.02 -6.28
N PHE A 36 -1.15 5.24 -7.48
CA PHE A 36 -0.57 4.66 -8.69
C PHE A 36 0.83 5.21 -8.99
N GLU A 37 1.05 6.49 -8.75
CA GLU A 37 2.38 7.09 -8.88
C GLU A 37 3.36 6.44 -7.89
N ALA A 38 2.92 6.19 -6.66
CA ALA A 38 3.75 5.52 -5.67
C ALA A 38 4.07 4.08 -6.09
N PHE A 39 3.10 3.35 -6.66
CA PHE A 39 3.34 2.00 -7.16
C PHE A 39 4.42 1.99 -8.24
N ASP A 40 4.37 2.94 -9.16
CA ASP A 40 5.38 3.06 -10.22
C ASP A 40 6.77 3.32 -9.63
N ARG A 41 6.85 4.20 -8.63
CA ARG A 41 8.14 4.51 -7.97
C ARG A 41 8.67 3.31 -7.21
N LEU A 42 7.81 2.57 -6.52
CA LEU A 42 8.23 1.35 -5.80
C LEU A 42 8.71 0.28 -6.79
N ALA A 43 8.09 0.19 -7.95
CA ALA A 43 8.55 -0.75 -8.98
C ALA A 43 9.96 -0.40 -9.47
N GLN A 44 10.30 0.88 -9.53
CA GLN A 44 11.64 1.34 -9.91
C GLN A 44 12.65 1.21 -8.76
N PHE A 45 12.18 1.41 -7.53
CA PHE A 45 13.02 1.39 -6.33
C PHE A 45 12.41 0.48 -5.27
N PRO A 46 12.48 -0.86 -5.47
CA PRO A 46 11.75 -1.79 -4.59
C PRO A 46 12.16 -1.75 -3.13
N GLU A 47 13.37 -1.29 -2.84
CA GLU A 47 13.84 -1.21 -1.45
C GLU A 47 13.61 0.15 -0.81
N MET A 48 12.86 1.04 -1.46
CA MET A 48 12.62 2.39 -0.96
C MET A 48 11.89 2.40 0.37
N GLY A 49 10.91 1.53 0.56
CA GLY A 49 10.19 1.42 1.83
C GLY A 49 10.94 0.51 2.81
N PRO A 50 10.85 0.79 4.12
CA PRO A 50 11.48 -0.07 5.12
C PRO A 50 10.79 -1.42 5.25
N LEU A 51 11.49 -2.39 5.82
CA LEU A 51 10.92 -3.68 6.13
C LEU A 51 9.86 -3.54 7.23
N ALA A 52 8.73 -4.23 7.05
CA ALA A 52 7.67 -4.24 8.06
C ALA A 52 8.01 -5.11 9.27
N ARG A 53 8.96 -6.03 9.10
CA ARG A 53 9.54 -6.87 10.17
C ARG A 53 8.50 -7.72 10.90
N PHE A 54 7.63 -8.36 10.13
CA PHE A 54 6.70 -9.33 10.70
C PHE A 54 7.45 -10.58 11.16
N LYS A 55 6.94 -11.22 12.20
CA LYS A 55 7.53 -12.45 12.71
C LYS A 55 7.23 -13.67 11.84
N SER A 56 6.13 -13.63 11.09
CA SER A 56 5.73 -14.73 10.22
C SER A 56 6.69 -14.90 9.05
N ARG A 57 7.07 -16.14 8.76
CA ARG A 57 7.95 -16.44 7.61
C ARG A 57 7.31 -16.09 6.29
N SER A 58 5.99 -16.29 6.18
CA SER A 58 5.28 -16.01 4.93
C SER A 58 5.24 -14.52 4.61
N LEU A 59 5.51 -13.67 5.61
CA LEU A 59 5.52 -12.22 5.46
C LEU A 59 6.92 -11.63 5.50
N LYS A 60 7.93 -12.50 5.47
CA LYS A 60 9.32 -12.04 5.44
C LYS A 60 9.58 -11.30 4.12
N GLY A 61 10.23 -10.16 4.23
CA GLY A 61 10.54 -9.35 3.05
C GLY A 61 9.46 -8.37 2.65
N VAL A 62 8.31 -8.37 3.32
CA VAL A 62 7.27 -7.36 3.09
C VAL A 62 7.76 -6.01 3.58
N ARG A 63 7.65 -5.02 2.73
CA ARG A 63 8.02 -3.63 3.03
C ARG A 63 6.76 -2.78 3.10
N PHE A 64 6.87 -1.60 3.67
CA PHE A 64 5.77 -0.65 3.63
C PHE A 64 6.26 0.73 3.20
N PHE A 65 5.34 1.50 2.65
CA PHE A 65 5.62 2.86 2.19
C PHE A 65 4.43 3.75 2.53
N VAL A 66 4.71 4.88 3.17
CA VAL A 66 3.69 5.85 3.57
C VAL A 66 3.49 6.82 2.42
N LEU A 67 2.24 7.02 2.00
CA LEU A 67 1.95 8.00 0.95
C LEU A 67 2.29 9.42 1.41
N ALA A 68 2.61 10.28 0.44
CA ALA A 68 2.89 11.69 0.73
C ALA A 68 1.63 12.43 1.22
N PRO A 69 1.78 13.49 2.03
CA PRO A 69 0.64 14.30 2.43
C PRO A 69 -0.14 14.80 1.19
N PRO A 70 -1.45 14.93 1.27
CA PRO A 70 -2.29 14.78 2.47
C PRO A 70 -2.72 13.35 2.79
N PHE A 71 -2.16 12.35 2.08
CA PHE A 71 -2.58 10.95 2.19
C PHE A 71 -1.65 10.12 3.09
N ASN A 72 -0.90 10.77 3.96
CA ASN A 72 0.13 10.13 4.77
C ASN A 72 -0.40 9.26 5.91
N ARG A 73 -1.71 9.00 5.94
CA ARG A 73 -2.30 8.01 6.83
C ARG A 73 -2.51 6.67 6.15
N TRP A 74 -2.28 6.58 4.83
CA TRP A 74 -2.37 5.32 4.09
C TRP A 74 -0.99 4.75 3.86
N LEU A 75 -0.88 3.43 4.06
CA LEU A 75 0.37 2.68 3.91
C LEU A 75 0.20 1.64 2.83
N ILE A 76 1.20 1.55 1.96
CA ILE A 76 1.28 0.52 0.92
C ILE A 76 2.17 -0.58 1.45
N PHE A 77 1.68 -1.83 1.44
CA PHE A 77 2.46 -3.00 1.84
C PHE A 77 2.81 -3.82 0.61
N TYR A 78 4.08 -4.15 0.47
CA TYR A 78 4.55 -4.83 -0.73
C TYR A 78 5.82 -5.64 -0.46
N PRO A 79 5.96 -6.85 -1.03
CA PRO A 79 7.27 -7.48 -1.17
C PRO A 79 7.88 -7.09 -2.51
N PRO A 80 9.20 -6.89 -2.58
CA PRO A 80 9.89 -6.83 -3.87
C PRO A 80 9.78 -8.17 -4.60
N THR A 81 9.80 -8.11 -5.93
CA THR A 81 9.81 -9.29 -6.79
C THR A 81 11.01 -9.22 -7.72
N ARG A 82 11.18 -10.24 -8.58
CA ARG A 82 12.28 -10.24 -9.53
C ARG A 82 12.20 -9.09 -10.53
N THR A 83 10.99 -8.63 -10.84
CA THR A 83 10.79 -7.65 -11.92
C THR A 83 10.19 -6.33 -11.41
N GLY A 84 10.04 -6.17 -10.11
CA GLY A 84 9.46 -4.97 -9.53
C GLY A 84 8.92 -5.24 -8.14
N VAL A 85 7.63 -5.05 -7.95
CA VAL A 85 6.97 -5.25 -6.66
C VAL A 85 5.58 -5.84 -6.84
N GLU A 86 5.09 -6.50 -5.78
CA GLU A 86 3.70 -6.93 -5.68
C GLU A 86 3.03 -6.09 -4.59
N ILE A 87 2.02 -5.33 -4.96
CA ILE A 87 1.27 -4.54 -3.98
C ILE A 87 0.25 -5.44 -3.32
N ARG A 88 0.42 -5.71 -2.03
CA ARG A 88 -0.45 -6.65 -1.29
C ARG A 88 -1.61 -6.01 -0.58
N ARG A 89 -1.39 -4.87 0.03
CA ARG A 89 -2.45 -4.13 0.72
C ARG A 89 -2.17 -2.64 0.70
N VAL A 90 -3.24 -1.86 0.74
CA VAL A 90 -3.17 -0.42 1.02
C VAL A 90 -4.08 -0.18 2.22
N LEU A 91 -3.50 0.08 3.37
CA LEU A 91 -4.23 0.14 4.63
C LEU A 91 -4.17 1.54 5.26
N TYR A 92 -5.26 1.90 5.93
CA TYR A 92 -5.25 3.11 6.76
C TYR A 92 -4.42 2.84 8.02
N GLY A 93 -3.60 3.80 8.43
CA GLY A 93 -2.61 3.61 9.48
C GLY A 93 -3.15 3.37 10.87
N ASN A 94 -4.48 3.49 11.07
CA ASN A 94 -5.09 3.24 12.37
C ASN A 94 -5.40 1.76 12.63
N VAL A 95 -5.20 0.89 11.64
CA VAL A 95 -5.42 -0.56 11.84
C VAL A 95 -4.21 -1.18 12.54
N ASN A 96 -4.44 -2.28 13.24
CA ASN A 96 -3.42 -2.91 14.10
C ASN A 96 -2.58 -3.94 13.33
N TRP A 97 -1.94 -3.48 12.25
CA TRP A 97 -1.21 -4.37 11.36
C TRP A 97 0.08 -4.94 11.96
N ARG A 98 0.68 -4.21 12.92
CA ARG A 98 1.95 -4.66 13.52
C ARG A 98 1.75 -5.84 14.46
N GLN A 99 0.69 -5.82 15.27
CA GLN A 99 0.42 -6.87 16.25
C GLN A 99 -0.40 -8.03 15.69
N GLU A 100 -1.24 -7.77 14.70
CA GLU A 100 -2.15 -8.76 14.14
C GLU A 100 -2.02 -8.87 12.62
N PRO A 101 -0.81 -9.16 12.10
CA PRO A 101 -0.62 -9.19 10.64
C PRO A 101 -1.49 -10.22 9.94
N GLY A 102 -1.84 -11.32 10.62
CA GLY A 102 -2.68 -12.36 10.04
C GLY A 102 -4.09 -11.90 9.67
N ARG A 103 -4.54 -10.77 10.21
CA ARG A 103 -5.86 -10.20 9.84
C ARG A 103 -5.82 -9.47 8.50
N PHE A 104 -4.64 -9.07 8.04
CA PHE A 104 -4.50 -8.20 6.87
C PHE A 104 -3.69 -8.85 5.75
N PHE A 105 -2.97 -9.88 6.05
CA PHE A 105 -2.10 -10.57 5.10
C PHE A 105 -2.32 -12.08 5.20
#